data_ff9339e28b34cd4bcd1c8e808c380763
#
_entry.id   ff9339e28b34cd4bcd1c8e808c380763
#
_cell.length_a   1.000
_cell.length_b   1.000
_cell.length_c   1.000
_cell.angle_alpha   90.00
_cell.angle_beta   90.00
_cell.angle_gamma   90.00
#
_symmetry.space_group_name_H-M   'P 1'
#
loop_
_entity.id
_entity.type
_entity.pdbx_description
1 polymer ?
#
loop_
_entity_poly.entity_id
_entity_poly.type
_entity_poly.pdbx_seq_one_letter_code
_entity_poly.pdbx_strand_id
1 'polypeptide(L)'
;MHIRSKQRKSLCKNRNRPGKTARKITNKWREMIMPAYNREAICQFCNTKIIPPKRGFRSSANGNYICEDCVKLLGQALDVRGKSDGKAKAKKRNKKMTPREIKKELDKYIIDQDSAKISIAIAVYNHYKRMDIKSDVKLSKSNVLLIGPTGSGKTLLAQTVAKMLDVPFAIADCTSLTEAGYVGDDVETILTKLLRSADGNVEKAERGIIFLDEIDKIAKSGGSSGAAKDPAGEGVQQALLKLVEGTIANVPVNGGRRNPNEKYVQVNTENILFICGGAFPGLEEIINKRTAKDTSIGFGANVDKGKEKSISEALSQVETDDLVKYGLIPEIIGRLPVIVSLNELDEEAMVKILTEPKDCIVNQYKEFFKYDGIELEFTPDALKDIAKETIKRKTGARGLRGILEGILKDSMFNLPDEDDVEKCIVEKGGKVNVVRKQAEKSAG
;
A
#
# COMPACT_ATOMS: atom_id res chain seq x y z
N MET A 1 17.38 34.26 -56.73
CA MET A 1 16.05 33.69 -57.11
C MET A 1 16.28 32.38 -57.82
N HIS A 2 15.51 31.35 -57.52
CA HIS A 2 15.62 29.97 -58.02
C HIS A 2 16.82 29.17 -57.49
N ILE A 3 16.65 28.54 -56.36
CA ILE A 3 17.12 27.16 -56.03
C ILE A 3 16.51 26.79 -54.65
N ARG A 4 15.27 26.34 -54.61
CA ARG A 4 14.65 25.68 -53.45
C ARG A 4 13.33 24.98 -53.86
N SER A 5 13.41 23.94 -54.69
CA SER A 5 12.24 23.09 -54.95
C SER A 5 12.51 21.64 -55.38
N LYS A 6 13.71 21.09 -55.11
CA LYS A 6 14.07 19.69 -55.52
C LYS A 6 14.45 18.73 -54.40
N GLN A 7 14.25 19.05 -53.12
CA GLN A 7 14.60 18.14 -52.03
C GLN A 7 13.44 17.58 -51.21
N ARG A 8 12.19 17.69 -51.65
CA ARG A 8 11.04 17.15 -50.93
C ARG A 8 10.33 15.97 -51.59
N LYS A 9 10.92 15.26 -52.55
CA LYS A 9 10.29 14.08 -53.21
C LYS A 9 11.06 12.77 -53.10
N SER A 10 12.08 12.60 -52.22
CA SER A 10 12.83 11.36 -52.08
C SER A 10 12.65 10.63 -50.73
N LEU A 11 11.79 11.11 -49.83
CA LEU A 11 11.65 10.53 -48.46
C LEU A 11 10.36 9.72 -48.22
N CYS A 12 9.60 9.35 -49.26
CA CYS A 12 8.36 8.57 -49.12
C CYS A 12 8.35 7.24 -49.89
N LYS A 13 9.49 6.56 -50.07
CA LYS A 13 9.51 5.19 -50.70
C LYS A 13 10.46 4.23 -49.97
N ASN A 14 10.35 4.05 -48.66
CA ASN A 14 10.98 2.92 -47.99
C ASN A 14 10.28 2.58 -46.65
N ARG A 15 9.01 2.27 -46.70
CA ARG A 15 8.32 1.57 -45.60
C ARG A 15 7.76 0.28 -46.18
N ASN A 16 8.19 -0.86 -45.60
CA ASN A 16 7.74 -2.25 -45.78
C ASN A 16 8.69 -3.12 -46.63
N ARG A 17 9.91 -3.34 -46.10
CA ARG A 17 10.59 -4.63 -46.30
C ARG A 17 11.07 -5.12 -44.94
N PRO A 18 10.60 -6.30 -44.45
CA PRO A 18 11.12 -6.91 -43.24
C PRO A 18 12.58 -7.22 -43.42
N GLY A 19 13.43 -6.88 -42.43
CA GLY A 19 14.86 -7.04 -42.46
C GLY A 19 15.28 -8.50 -42.70
N LYS A 20 16.47 -8.72 -43.27
CA LYS A 20 17.03 -10.03 -43.64
C LYS A 20 17.02 -11.06 -42.51
N THR A 21 17.05 -10.64 -41.24
CA THR A 21 16.91 -11.49 -40.04
C THR A 21 15.51 -12.05 -39.86
N ALA A 22 14.45 -11.26 -40.05
CA ALA A 22 13.06 -11.71 -39.96
C ALA A 22 12.73 -12.70 -41.09
N ARG A 23 13.27 -12.54 -42.28
CA ARG A 23 13.11 -13.53 -43.38
C ARG A 23 13.84 -14.86 -43.12
N LYS A 24 15.00 -14.86 -42.45
CA LYS A 24 15.69 -16.10 -42.05
C LYS A 24 14.89 -16.87 -40.98
N ILE A 25 14.28 -16.19 -40.06
CA ILE A 25 13.46 -16.84 -39.00
C ILE A 25 12.17 -17.42 -39.60
N THR A 26 11.46 -16.72 -40.47
CA THR A 26 10.23 -17.22 -41.12
C THR A 26 10.48 -18.39 -42.06
N ASN A 27 11.61 -18.44 -42.77
CA ASN A 27 11.96 -19.56 -43.60
C ASN A 27 12.34 -20.80 -42.77
N LYS A 28 13.05 -20.65 -41.67
CA LYS A 28 13.39 -21.74 -40.74
C LYS A 28 12.15 -22.37 -40.10
N TRP A 29 11.10 -21.58 -39.84
CA TRP A 29 9.81 -22.08 -39.36
C TRP A 29 8.99 -22.75 -40.46
N ARG A 30 9.09 -22.33 -41.72
CA ARG A 30 8.42 -23.00 -42.86
C ARG A 30 9.01 -24.36 -43.15
N GLU A 31 10.30 -24.58 -42.97
CA GLU A 31 10.95 -25.87 -43.11
C GLU A 31 10.66 -26.85 -41.97
N MET A 32 10.25 -26.35 -40.79
CA MET A 32 9.85 -27.21 -39.66
C MET A 32 8.40 -27.67 -39.72
N ILE A 33 7.55 -27.06 -40.54
CA ILE A 33 6.14 -27.46 -40.75
C ILE A 33 6.08 -28.20 -42.08
N MET A 34 6.44 -29.51 -42.11
CA MET A 34 6.20 -30.33 -43.25
C MET A 34 4.77 -30.89 -43.20
N PRO A 35 3.97 -30.80 -44.28
CA PRO A 35 2.81 -31.62 -44.41
C PRO A 35 3.23 -33.09 -44.41
N ALA A 36 2.60 -33.91 -43.56
CA ALA A 36 2.84 -35.34 -43.51
C ALA A 36 2.32 -36.00 -44.81
N TYR A 37 3.11 -35.91 -45.88
CA TYR A 37 2.85 -36.65 -47.11
C TYR A 37 3.79 -37.87 -47.15
N ASN A 38 3.21 -39.05 -47.05
CA ASN A 38 3.77 -40.38 -47.37
C ASN A 38 4.85 -41.00 -46.46
N ARG A 39 4.85 -40.76 -45.11
CA ARG A 39 5.44 -41.76 -44.18
C ARG A 39 4.61 -41.77 -42.91
N GLU A 40 4.33 -42.97 -42.38
CA GLU A 40 3.68 -43.12 -41.06
C GLU A 40 4.55 -42.52 -39.99
N ALA A 41 4.26 -41.30 -39.58
CA ALA A 41 4.96 -40.62 -38.47
C ALA A 41 4.27 -40.96 -37.15
N ILE A 42 5.04 -41.44 -36.18
CA ILE A 42 4.54 -41.76 -34.83
C ILE A 42 5.01 -40.64 -33.89
N CYS A 43 4.09 -40.08 -33.10
CA CYS A 43 4.41 -39.13 -32.07
C CYS A 43 5.26 -39.81 -30.98
N GLN A 44 6.46 -39.29 -30.71
CA GLN A 44 7.37 -39.81 -29.70
C GLN A 44 6.92 -39.53 -28.25
N PHE A 45 5.86 -38.75 -28.09
CA PHE A 45 5.34 -38.36 -26.77
C PHE A 45 4.13 -39.19 -26.34
N CYS A 46 3.15 -39.38 -27.23
CA CYS A 46 1.94 -40.16 -26.93
C CYS A 46 1.83 -41.47 -27.73
N ASN A 47 2.84 -41.79 -28.51
CA ASN A 47 2.93 -43.00 -29.36
C ASN A 47 1.78 -43.17 -30.36
N THR A 48 1.05 -42.10 -30.68
CA THR A 48 -0.08 -42.11 -31.62
C THR A 48 0.41 -41.83 -33.04
N LYS A 49 -0.13 -42.56 -34.04
CA LYS A 49 0.14 -42.31 -35.48
C LYS A 49 -0.40 -40.92 -35.87
N ILE A 50 0.46 -40.12 -36.53
CA ILE A 50 0.08 -38.82 -37.06
C ILE A 50 -0.49 -39.02 -38.46
N ILE A 51 -1.81 -39.04 -38.56
CA ILE A 51 -2.53 -39.24 -39.83
C ILE A 51 -3.19 -37.89 -40.22
N PRO A 52 -3.13 -37.48 -41.51
CA PRO A 52 -3.86 -36.30 -41.96
C PRO A 52 -5.36 -36.39 -41.61
N PRO A 53 -6.00 -35.29 -41.16
CA PRO A 53 -5.54 -33.89 -41.18
C PRO A 53 -4.70 -33.43 -39.97
N LYS A 54 -4.31 -34.32 -39.04
CA LYS A 54 -3.50 -33.95 -37.87
C LYS A 54 -2.11 -33.50 -38.30
N ARG A 55 -1.66 -32.38 -37.73
CA ARG A 55 -0.33 -31.83 -37.98
C ARG A 55 0.66 -32.39 -36.97
N GLY A 56 1.90 -32.53 -37.37
CA GLY A 56 3.02 -32.90 -36.51
C GLY A 56 4.22 -32.00 -36.78
N PHE A 57 5.06 -31.83 -35.75
CA PHE A 57 6.33 -31.10 -35.84
C PHE A 57 7.47 -32.11 -35.82
N ARG A 58 8.45 -31.92 -36.72
CA ARG A 58 9.66 -32.74 -36.80
C ARG A 58 10.86 -31.98 -36.19
N SER A 59 11.57 -32.63 -35.30
CA SER A 59 12.86 -32.11 -34.82
C SER A 59 13.91 -32.18 -35.90
N SER A 60 14.58 -31.03 -36.16
CA SER A 60 15.68 -30.97 -37.13
C SER A 60 16.97 -31.64 -36.60
N ALA A 61 17.10 -31.85 -35.29
CA ALA A 61 18.29 -32.42 -34.68
C ALA A 61 18.31 -33.96 -34.71
N ASN A 62 17.18 -34.61 -34.43
CA ASN A 62 17.11 -36.06 -34.26
C ASN A 62 16.00 -36.72 -35.13
N GLY A 63 15.28 -35.92 -35.91
CA GLY A 63 14.21 -36.43 -36.80
C GLY A 63 12.91 -36.86 -36.11
N ASN A 64 12.81 -36.72 -34.80
CA ASN A 64 11.63 -37.15 -34.02
C ASN A 64 10.40 -36.30 -34.32
N TYR A 65 9.22 -36.92 -34.21
CA TYR A 65 7.94 -36.25 -34.43
C TYR A 65 7.15 -36.06 -33.12
N ILE A 66 6.47 -34.92 -33.00
CA ILE A 66 5.49 -34.65 -31.95
C ILE A 66 4.17 -34.21 -32.59
N CYS A 67 3.04 -34.76 -32.17
CA CYS A 67 1.74 -34.37 -32.73
C CYS A 67 1.23 -33.02 -32.14
N GLU A 68 0.34 -32.38 -32.89
CA GLU A 68 -0.26 -31.09 -32.51
C GLU A 68 -0.95 -31.15 -31.13
N ASP A 69 -1.58 -32.26 -30.78
CA ASP A 69 -2.27 -32.44 -29.51
C ASP A 69 -1.26 -32.44 -28.33
N CYS A 70 -0.13 -33.15 -28.50
CA CYS A 70 0.95 -33.13 -27.50
C CYS A 70 1.62 -31.76 -27.38
N VAL A 71 1.79 -31.04 -28.48
CA VAL A 71 2.33 -29.65 -28.44
C VAL A 71 1.37 -28.74 -27.70
N LYS A 72 0.05 -28.86 -27.89
CA LYS A 72 -0.96 -28.09 -27.14
C LYS A 72 -0.94 -28.43 -25.65
N LEU A 73 -0.87 -29.73 -25.32
CA LEU A 73 -0.83 -30.20 -23.93
C LEU A 73 0.44 -29.73 -23.21
N LEU A 74 1.60 -29.80 -23.85
CA LEU A 74 2.85 -29.29 -23.33
C LEU A 74 2.81 -27.77 -23.20
N GLY A 75 2.23 -27.05 -24.17
CA GLY A 75 2.00 -25.61 -24.10
C GLY A 75 1.14 -25.25 -22.89
N GLN A 76 0.04 -25.96 -22.64
CA GLN A 76 -0.80 -25.76 -21.47
C GLN A 76 -0.07 -26.10 -20.16
N ALA A 77 0.72 -27.17 -20.12
CA ALA A 77 1.51 -27.52 -18.94
C ALA A 77 2.65 -26.51 -18.66
N LEU A 78 3.23 -25.91 -19.69
CA LEU A 78 4.19 -24.83 -19.59
C LEU A 78 3.51 -23.51 -19.23
N ASP A 79 2.30 -23.23 -19.76
CA ASP A 79 1.49 -22.05 -19.37
C ASP A 79 1.03 -22.12 -17.90
N VAL A 80 0.85 -23.30 -17.32
CA VAL A 80 0.58 -23.48 -15.88
C VAL A 80 1.83 -23.22 -15.03
N ARG A 81 3.03 -23.53 -15.54
CA ARG A 81 4.32 -23.16 -14.90
C ARG A 81 4.83 -21.79 -15.31
N GLY A 82 4.40 -21.30 -16.48
CA GLY A 82 4.83 -20.04 -17.11
C GLY A 82 3.75 -18.98 -17.14
N LYS A 83 2.90 -18.85 -16.10
CA LYS A 83 2.14 -17.60 -15.88
C LYS A 83 3.04 -16.45 -15.45
N SER A 84 4.34 -16.62 -15.60
CA SER A 84 5.31 -15.56 -15.37
C SER A 84 5.97 -14.98 -16.62
N ASP A 85 5.88 -15.59 -17.85
CA ASP A 85 6.52 -14.92 -18.99
C ASP A 85 5.87 -15.24 -20.34
N GLY A 86 5.34 -14.21 -21.00
CA GLY A 86 5.37 -14.10 -22.45
C GLY A 86 4.12 -14.41 -23.26
N LYS A 87 3.00 -13.72 -23.03
CA LYS A 87 2.19 -13.20 -24.15
C LYS A 87 2.33 -11.70 -24.15
N ALA A 88 3.03 -11.18 -25.16
CA ALA A 88 2.85 -9.81 -25.59
C ALA A 88 1.39 -9.64 -26.12
N LYS A 89 0.40 -9.71 -25.22
CA LYS A 89 -0.74 -8.84 -25.32
C LYS A 89 -0.13 -7.48 -25.36
N ALA A 90 -0.35 -6.70 -26.44
CA ALA A 90 -0.10 -5.28 -26.44
C ALA A 90 -0.45 -4.82 -25.02
N LYS A 91 0.58 -4.43 -24.24
CA LYS A 91 0.37 -3.88 -22.89
C LYS A 91 -0.68 -2.81 -23.11
N LYS A 92 -1.94 -3.06 -22.75
CA LYS A 92 -2.77 -1.96 -22.27
C LYS A 92 -1.80 -1.28 -21.32
N ARG A 93 -1.28 -0.12 -21.68
CA ARG A 93 -0.62 0.75 -20.73
C ARG A 93 -1.60 0.77 -19.58
N ASN A 94 -1.26 0.13 -18.46
CA ASN A 94 -2.02 0.29 -17.24
C ASN A 94 -2.04 1.79 -17.07
N LYS A 95 -3.20 2.39 -17.37
CA LYS A 95 -3.36 3.83 -17.27
C LYS A 95 -3.06 4.12 -15.82
N LYS A 96 -1.88 4.69 -15.56
CA LYS A 96 -1.49 5.01 -14.19
C LYS A 96 -2.56 5.91 -13.64
N MET A 97 -3.06 5.56 -12.48
CA MET A 97 -4.06 6.36 -11.79
C MET A 97 -3.53 7.79 -11.61
N THR A 98 -4.30 8.76 -12.01
CA THR A 98 -3.99 10.18 -11.77
C THR A 98 -4.16 10.50 -10.28
N PRO A 99 -3.58 11.60 -9.75
CA PRO A 99 -3.79 11.99 -8.35
C PRO A 99 -5.28 12.14 -7.98
N ARG A 100 -6.12 12.59 -8.93
CA ARG A 100 -7.58 12.68 -8.72
C ARG A 100 -8.24 11.30 -8.60
N GLU A 101 -7.82 10.35 -9.42
CA GLU A 101 -8.32 8.97 -9.34
C GLU A 101 -7.85 8.29 -8.03
N ILE A 102 -6.59 8.54 -7.61
CA ILE A 102 -6.06 8.07 -6.32
C ILE A 102 -6.89 8.64 -5.16
N LYS A 103 -7.12 9.95 -5.13
CA LYS A 103 -7.96 10.58 -4.09
C LYS A 103 -9.36 9.97 -4.06
N LYS A 104 -10.01 9.83 -5.23
CA LYS A 104 -11.35 9.24 -5.32
C LYS A 104 -11.43 7.81 -4.79
N GLU A 105 -10.39 7.01 -4.99
CA GLU A 105 -10.32 5.67 -4.39
C GLU A 105 -10.11 5.74 -2.86
N LEU A 106 -9.26 6.66 -2.38
CA LEU A 106 -9.05 6.87 -0.95
C LEU A 106 -10.34 7.33 -0.26
N ASP A 107 -11.16 8.16 -0.90
CA ASP A 107 -12.45 8.64 -0.38
C ASP A 107 -13.46 7.50 -0.08
N LYS A 108 -13.29 6.32 -0.67
CA LYS A 108 -14.14 5.15 -0.39
C LYS A 108 -13.85 4.47 0.95
N TYR A 109 -12.66 4.70 1.51
CA TYR A 109 -12.18 4.00 2.70
C TYR A 109 -11.85 4.96 3.85
N ILE A 110 -11.52 6.21 3.54
CA ILE A 110 -11.03 7.19 4.51
C ILE A 110 -11.97 8.39 4.52
N ILE A 111 -12.55 8.63 5.65
CA ILE A 111 -13.43 9.76 5.91
C ILE A 111 -12.58 10.99 6.22
N ASP A 112 -13.03 12.14 5.76
CA ASP A 112 -12.37 13.43 5.89
C ASP A 112 -10.89 13.42 5.42
N GLN A 113 -9.98 14.16 6.03
CA GLN A 113 -8.54 14.19 5.73
C GLN A 113 -8.22 14.60 4.28
N ASP A 114 -9.01 15.49 3.67
CA ASP A 114 -8.90 15.83 2.24
C ASP A 114 -7.53 16.36 1.84
N SER A 115 -6.94 17.25 2.66
CA SER A 115 -5.59 17.78 2.42
C SER A 115 -4.54 16.69 2.42
N ALA A 116 -4.62 15.78 3.39
CA ALA A 116 -3.71 14.63 3.50
C ALA A 116 -3.84 13.68 2.31
N LYS A 117 -5.08 13.36 1.91
CA LYS A 117 -5.35 12.51 0.74
C LYS A 117 -4.80 13.10 -0.56
N ILE A 118 -4.94 14.42 -0.75
CA ILE A 118 -4.39 15.12 -1.93
C ILE A 118 -2.87 15.07 -1.94
N SER A 119 -2.23 15.40 -0.82
CA SER A 119 -0.77 15.43 -0.70
C SER A 119 -0.15 14.05 -0.94
N ILE A 120 -0.73 13.00 -0.35
CA ILE A 120 -0.30 11.62 -0.56
C ILE A 120 -0.54 11.17 -2.01
N ALA A 121 -1.70 11.49 -2.59
CA ALA A 121 -1.99 11.13 -3.97
C ALA A 121 -0.96 11.71 -4.94
N ILE A 122 -0.54 12.97 -4.71
CA ILE A 122 0.52 13.63 -5.50
C ILE A 122 1.88 12.96 -5.25
N ALA A 123 2.26 12.73 -4.01
CA ALA A 123 3.54 12.13 -3.66
C ALA A 123 3.71 10.74 -4.27
N VAL A 124 2.69 9.89 -4.12
CA VAL A 124 2.65 8.52 -4.67
C VAL A 124 2.68 8.54 -6.19
N TYR A 125 1.86 9.38 -6.83
CA TYR A 125 1.88 9.53 -8.28
C TYR A 125 3.26 9.94 -8.80
N ASN A 126 3.88 10.94 -8.18
CA ASN A 126 5.22 11.40 -8.56
C ASN A 126 6.29 10.34 -8.32
N HIS A 127 6.19 9.57 -7.23
CA HIS A 127 7.11 8.48 -6.94
C HIS A 127 7.10 7.43 -8.06
N TYR A 128 5.94 6.91 -8.43
CA TYR A 128 5.86 5.90 -9.50
C TYR A 128 6.10 6.47 -10.90
N LYS A 129 5.78 7.75 -11.13
CA LYS A 129 6.10 8.45 -12.36
C LYS A 129 7.61 8.60 -12.54
N ARG A 130 8.35 8.90 -11.46
CA ARG A 130 9.83 9.01 -11.47
C ARG A 130 10.49 7.76 -12.05
N MET A 131 10.02 6.58 -11.68
CA MET A 131 10.57 5.31 -12.13
C MET A 131 10.42 5.06 -13.65
N ASP A 132 9.44 5.70 -14.29
CA ASP A 132 9.18 5.53 -15.73
C ASP A 132 9.83 6.61 -16.59
N ILE A 133 10.21 7.74 -15.99
CA ILE A 133 10.82 8.86 -16.71
C ILE A 133 12.27 8.52 -17.00
N LYS A 134 12.60 8.42 -18.29
CA LYS A 134 13.98 8.37 -18.76
C LYS A 134 14.41 9.81 -19.04
N SER A 135 15.17 10.40 -18.14
CA SER A 135 15.65 11.77 -18.21
C SER A 135 17.08 11.84 -17.72
N ASP A 136 17.85 12.76 -18.26
CA ASP A 136 19.21 13.06 -17.78
C ASP A 136 19.18 13.82 -16.44
N VAL A 137 18.00 14.33 -16.03
CA VAL A 137 17.80 14.99 -14.75
C VAL A 137 17.54 13.94 -13.67
N LYS A 138 18.34 13.94 -12.60
CA LYS A 138 18.16 13.07 -11.44
C LYS A 138 16.94 13.52 -10.63
N LEU A 139 15.88 12.73 -10.68
CA LEU A 139 14.65 12.98 -9.92
C LEU A 139 14.77 12.41 -8.49
N SER A 140 14.54 13.25 -7.50
CA SER A 140 14.58 12.85 -6.08
C SER A 140 13.38 12.02 -5.66
N LYS A 141 13.53 11.22 -4.58
CA LYS A 141 12.41 10.49 -3.94
C LYS A 141 11.45 11.47 -3.26
N SER A 142 10.18 11.09 -3.22
CA SER A 142 9.11 11.85 -2.54
C SER A 142 8.59 11.04 -1.34
N ASN A 143 9.49 10.69 -0.39
CA ASN A 143 9.04 10.03 0.83
C ASN A 143 8.16 10.98 1.65
N VAL A 144 7.27 10.40 2.45
CA VAL A 144 6.19 11.13 3.13
C VAL A 144 6.31 10.98 4.64
N LEU A 145 6.10 12.08 5.36
CA LEU A 145 5.93 12.08 6.82
C LEU A 145 4.48 12.44 7.15
N LEU A 146 3.78 11.54 7.83
CA LEU A 146 2.42 11.73 8.33
C LEU A 146 2.45 12.10 9.81
N ILE A 147 1.93 13.26 10.14
CA ILE A 147 1.85 13.79 11.51
C ILE A 147 0.39 13.88 11.90
N GLY A 148 0.03 13.39 13.08
CA GLY A 148 -1.35 13.55 13.57
C GLY A 148 -1.67 12.62 14.73
N PRO A 149 -2.77 12.86 15.44
CA PRO A 149 -3.12 12.14 16.67
C PRO A 149 -3.27 10.65 16.43
N THR A 150 -3.19 9.87 17.49
CA THR A 150 -3.42 8.43 17.43
C THR A 150 -4.85 8.14 16.98
N GLY A 151 -5.02 7.19 16.07
CA GLY A 151 -6.33 6.83 15.53
C GLY A 151 -6.87 7.78 14.45
N SER A 152 -6.08 8.74 13.93
CA SER A 152 -6.46 9.63 12.81
C SER A 152 -6.44 8.95 11.43
N GLY A 153 -5.97 7.70 11.34
CA GLY A 153 -5.96 6.93 10.08
C GLY A 153 -4.63 6.88 9.33
N LYS A 154 -3.49 7.27 9.92
CA LYS A 154 -2.16 7.26 9.28
C LYS A 154 -1.81 5.91 8.64
N THR A 155 -1.87 4.86 9.41
CA THR A 155 -1.57 3.48 8.96
C THR A 155 -2.55 3.01 7.88
N LEU A 156 -3.86 3.29 8.07
CA LEU A 156 -4.91 2.94 7.11
C LEU A 156 -4.69 3.63 5.76
N LEU A 157 -4.27 4.90 5.79
CA LEU A 157 -3.99 5.69 4.59
C LEU A 157 -2.86 5.06 3.75
N ALA A 158 -1.74 4.71 4.39
CA ALA A 158 -0.61 4.06 3.72
C ALA A 158 -0.97 2.67 3.19
N GLN A 159 -1.70 1.88 3.98
CA GLN A 159 -2.14 0.54 3.60
C GLN A 159 -3.12 0.57 2.43
N THR A 160 -4.07 1.51 2.43
CA THR A 160 -5.05 1.66 1.34
C THR A 160 -4.35 2.05 0.04
N VAL A 161 -3.36 2.95 0.09
CA VAL A 161 -2.53 3.31 -1.07
C VAL A 161 -1.83 2.08 -1.65
N ALA A 162 -1.18 1.28 -0.82
CA ALA A 162 -0.47 0.09 -1.28
C ALA A 162 -1.40 -0.96 -1.90
N LYS A 163 -2.55 -1.20 -1.26
CA LYS A 163 -3.61 -2.11 -1.76
C LYS A 163 -4.15 -1.67 -3.12
N MET A 164 -4.41 -0.37 -3.28
CA MET A 164 -4.95 0.21 -4.51
C MET A 164 -3.96 0.12 -5.69
N LEU A 165 -2.67 0.28 -5.41
CA LEU A 165 -1.61 0.20 -6.41
C LEU A 165 -1.17 -1.23 -6.73
N ASP A 166 -1.67 -2.21 -5.97
CA ASP A 166 -1.27 -3.62 -6.06
C ASP A 166 0.25 -3.79 -5.94
N VAL A 167 0.84 -3.16 -4.92
CA VAL A 167 2.27 -3.23 -4.63
C VAL A 167 2.54 -3.89 -3.27
N PRO A 168 3.69 -4.55 -3.08
CA PRO A 168 4.10 -5.08 -1.80
C PRO A 168 4.10 -4.00 -0.72
N PHE A 169 3.63 -4.37 0.47
CA PHE A 169 3.51 -3.46 1.61
C PHE A 169 4.07 -4.10 2.88
N ALA A 170 4.88 -3.32 3.60
CA ALA A 170 5.39 -3.73 4.91
C ALA A 170 5.17 -2.63 5.93
N ILE A 171 4.83 -3.03 7.16
CA ILE A 171 4.73 -2.15 8.31
C ILE A 171 5.85 -2.49 9.27
N ALA A 172 6.54 -1.47 9.75
CA ALA A 172 7.51 -1.59 10.83
C ALA A 172 7.21 -0.54 11.90
N ASP A 173 7.25 -0.98 13.15
CA ASP A 173 7.15 -0.14 14.31
C ASP A 173 8.55 0.32 14.72
N CYS A 174 8.80 1.62 14.72
CA CYS A 174 10.11 2.18 15.05
C CYS A 174 10.51 1.93 16.50
N THR A 175 9.56 1.67 17.40
CA THR A 175 9.87 1.36 18.81
C THR A 175 10.55 0.00 18.99
N SER A 176 10.34 -0.91 18.05
CA SER A 176 10.96 -2.25 18.07
C SER A 176 12.37 -2.27 17.46
N LEU A 177 12.77 -1.20 16.79
CA LEU A 177 14.03 -1.12 16.06
C LEU A 177 15.18 -0.71 16.99
N THR A 178 16.34 -1.31 16.74
CA THR A 178 17.58 -0.97 17.45
C THR A 178 18.74 -0.83 16.46
N GLU A 179 19.80 -0.13 16.88
CA GLU A 179 21.05 -0.10 16.15
C GLU A 179 21.64 -1.51 16.05
N ALA A 180 22.26 -1.84 14.92
CA ALA A 180 22.84 -3.15 14.66
C ALA A 180 23.82 -3.58 15.78
N GLY A 181 23.56 -4.75 16.36
CA GLY A 181 24.37 -5.31 17.46
C GLY A 181 23.75 -5.16 18.86
N TYR A 182 22.62 -4.48 19.00
CA TYR A 182 21.83 -4.42 20.23
C TYR A 182 20.65 -5.42 20.22
N VAL A 183 20.00 -5.58 21.36
CA VAL A 183 18.82 -6.47 21.48
C VAL A 183 17.60 -5.76 20.91
N GLY A 184 17.09 -6.24 19.80
CA GLY A 184 15.92 -5.71 19.08
C GLY A 184 15.92 -6.17 17.62
N ASP A 185 15.00 -5.63 16.84
CA ASP A 185 14.94 -5.87 15.39
C ASP A 185 15.95 -4.96 14.67
N ASP A 186 16.84 -5.55 13.88
CA ASP A 186 17.70 -4.77 12.98
C ASP A 186 16.85 -4.03 11.95
N VAL A 187 17.28 -2.84 11.54
CA VAL A 187 16.55 -2.02 10.56
C VAL A 187 16.36 -2.76 9.22
N GLU A 188 17.29 -3.67 8.85
CA GLU A 188 17.15 -4.51 7.65
C GLU A 188 16.00 -5.54 7.72
N THR A 189 15.49 -5.87 8.91
CA THR A 189 14.33 -6.77 9.05
C THR A 189 13.08 -6.23 8.39
N ILE A 190 12.98 -4.91 8.24
CA ILE A 190 11.90 -4.22 7.51
C ILE A 190 11.86 -4.70 6.05
N LEU A 191 13.03 -4.80 5.41
CA LEU A 191 13.14 -5.28 4.03
C LEU A 191 12.77 -6.75 3.90
N THR A 192 13.06 -7.57 4.94
CA THR A 192 12.62 -8.97 4.97
C THR A 192 11.10 -9.08 4.99
N LYS A 193 10.41 -8.23 5.78
CA LYS A 193 8.94 -8.16 5.79
C LYS A 193 8.40 -7.77 4.43
N LEU A 194 9.02 -6.79 3.75
CA LEU A 194 8.64 -6.37 2.41
C LEU A 194 8.88 -7.47 1.37
N LEU A 195 10.02 -8.16 1.42
CA LEU A 195 10.34 -9.26 0.51
C LEU A 195 9.35 -10.42 0.65
N ARG A 196 8.92 -10.74 1.89
CA ARG A 196 7.86 -11.72 2.14
C ARG A 196 6.52 -11.29 1.55
N SER A 197 6.14 -10.03 1.68
CA SER A 197 4.89 -9.52 1.07
C SER A 197 4.93 -9.51 -0.47
N ALA A 198 6.13 -9.63 -1.04
CA ALA A 198 6.38 -9.77 -2.48
C ALA A 198 6.55 -11.24 -2.94
N ASP A 199 6.20 -12.23 -2.10
CA ASP A 199 6.41 -13.66 -2.37
C ASP A 199 7.87 -14.02 -2.72
N GLY A 200 8.84 -13.31 -2.13
CA GLY A 200 10.26 -13.48 -2.40
C GLY A 200 10.76 -12.86 -3.70
N ASN A 201 9.90 -12.16 -4.45
CA ASN A 201 10.28 -11.51 -5.70
C ASN A 201 10.93 -10.13 -5.40
N VAL A 202 12.25 -10.05 -5.64
CA VAL A 202 13.05 -8.85 -5.38
C VAL A 202 12.59 -7.66 -6.23
N GLU A 203 12.34 -7.85 -7.52
CA GLU A 203 11.92 -6.76 -8.42
C GLU A 203 10.58 -6.14 -8.01
N LYS A 204 9.66 -6.96 -7.48
CA LYS A 204 8.40 -6.45 -6.91
C LYS A 204 8.64 -5.74 -5.59
N ALA A 205 9.46 -6.30 -4.70
CA ALA A 205 9.79 -5.71 -3.40
C ALA A 205 10.42 -4.32 -3.57
N GLU A 206 11.35 -4.14 -4.52
CA GLU A 206 11.99 -2.86 -4.83
C GLU A 206 11.02 -1.76 -5.30
N ARG A 207 9.79 -2.11 -5.67
CA ARG A 207 8.71 -1.18 -6.05
C ARG A 207 7.62 -1.06 -4.99
N GLY A 208 7.85 -1.63 -3.83
CA GLY A 208 6.92 -1.67 -2.71
C GLY A 208 6.86 -0.37 -1.91
N ILE A 209 6.00 -0.39 -0.90
CA ILE A 209 5.83 0.69 0.07
C ILE A 209 6.17 0.16 1.46
N ILE A 210 6.98 0.89 2.20
CA ILE A 210 7.26 0.65 3.61
C ILE A 210 6.60 1.75 4.43
N PHE A 211 5.80 1.35 5.42
CA PHE A 211 5.26 2.25 6.42
C PHE A 211 6.03 2.09 7.73
N LEU A 212 6.68 3.17 8.16
CA LEU A 212 7.38 3.26 9.44
C LEU A 212 6.45 3.95 10.43
N ASP A 213 5.85 3.18 11.33
CA ASP A 213 4.96 3.71 12.36
C ASP A 213 5.75 4.17 13.59
N GLU A 214 5.19 5.10 14.34
CA GLU A 214 5.74 5.64 15.59
C GLU A 214 7.15 6.25 15.45
N ILE A 215 7.44 6.93 14.31
CA ILE A 215 8.76 7.56 14.06
C ILE A 215 9.10 8.63 15.13
N ASP A 216 8.13 9.22 15.79
CA ASP A 216 8.29 10.16 16.88
C ASP A 216 8.95 9.55 18.12
N LYS A 217 8.89 8.21 18.29
CA LYS A 217 9.46 7.51 19.44
C LYS A 217 10.98 7.35 19.37
N ILE A 218 11.55 7.44 18.17
CA ILE A 218 13.01 7.44 17.99
C ILE A 218 13.60 8.86 17.97
N ALA A 219 12.78 9.89 18.25
CA ALA A 219 13.26 11.25 18.44
C ALA A 219 14.15 11.34 19.68
N LYS A 220 15.23 12.11 19.58
CA LYS A 220 16.18 12.33 20.67
C LYS A 220 15.49 13.01 21.84
N SER A 221 15.48 12.37 23.00
CA SER A 221 14.94 12.96 24.23
C SER A 221 15.83 14.15 24.67
N GLY A 222 15.25 15.34 24.70
CA GLY A 222 15.96 16.60 24.99
C GLY A 222 16.57 16.75 26.40
N GLY A 223 16.69 15.65 27.18
CA GLY A 223 17.13 15.67 28.58
C GLY A 223 18.48 15.05 28.90
N SER A 224 19.12 14.35 27.98
CA SER A 224 20.42 13.73 28.25
C SER A 224 21.56 14.49 27.57
N SER A 225 22.02 15.57 28.22
CA SER A 225 23.30 16.23 27.91
C SER A 225 24.52 15.40 28.36
N GLY A 226 24.42 14.10 28.45
CA GLY A 226 25.49 13.19 28.82
C GLY A 226 25.94 12.37 27.60
N ALA A 227 27.26 12.18 27.46
CA ALA A 227 27.99 11.49 26.39
C ALA A 227 27.66 9.98 26.22
N ALA A 228 26.49 9.50 26.61
CA ALA A 228 26.03 8.14 26.37
C ALA A 228 25.34 8.10 25.01
N LYS A 229 25.86 7.24 24.10
CA LYS A 229 25.18 6.89 22.86
C LYS A 229 23.75 6.44 23.16
N ASP A 230 22.76 7.03 22.51
CA ASP A 230 21.38 6.58 22.54
C ASP A 230 21.12 5.56 21.41
N PRO A 231 21.25 4.25 21.72
CA PRO A 231 21.13 3.21 20.68
C PRO A 231 19.70 2.99 20.22
N ALA A 232 18.71 3.55 20.92
CA ALA A 232 17.29 3.44 20.58
C ALA A 232 16.75 4.70 19.87
N GLY A 233 17.45 5.80 19.88
CA GLY A 233 17.04 7.07 19.29
C GLY A 233 17.87 7.44 18.06
N GLU A 234 18.94 8.24 18.25
CA GLU A 234 19.74 8.77 17.13
C GLU A 234 20.40 7.65 16.28
N GLY A 235 20.86 6.54 16.92
CA GLY A 235 21.47 5.43 16.19
C GLY A 235 20.49 4.75 15.23
N VAL A 236 19.22 4.59 15.63
CA VAL A 236 18.17 4.04 14.77
C VAL A 236 17.84 5.01 13.63
N GLN A 237 17.76 6.33 13.91
CA GLN A 237 17.56 7.33 12.88
C GLN A 237 18.66 7.28 11.81
N GLN A 238 19.93 7.16 12.19
CA GLN A 238 21.07 7.04 11.29
C GLN A 238 21.03 5.74 10.46
N ALA A 239 20.60 4.63 11.05
CA ALA A 239 20.44 3.37 10.35
C ALA A 239 19.28 3.43 9.31
N LEU A 240 18.13 3.99 9.72
CA LEU A 240 16.98 4.22 8.82
C LEU A 240 17.32 5.17 7.67
N LEU A 241 18.15 6.19 7.92
CA LEU A 241 18.55 7.17 6.91
C LEU A 241 19.15 6.48 5.68
N LYS A 242 20.03 5.47 5.88
CA LYS A 242 20.65 4.71 4.78
C LYS A 242 19.61 4.04 3.89
N LEU A 243 18.58 3.44 4.50
CA LEU A 243 17.50 2.77 3.74
C LEU A 243 16.62 3.79 2.99
N VAL A 244 16.28 4.89 3.66
CA VAL A 244 15.42 5.95 3.11
C VAL A 244 16.10 6.70 1.97
N GLU A 245 17.42 6.92 2.04
CA GLU A 245 18.21 7.52 0.97
C GLU A 245 18.27 6.65 -0.30
N GLY A 246 18.41 5.37 -0.13
CA GLY A 246 18.58 4.39 -1.18
C GLY A 246 19.95 3.70 -1.08
N THR A 247 19.91 2.41 -0.81
CA THR A 247 21.08 1.55 -0.69
C THR A 247 20.76 0.16 -1.19
N ILE A 248 21.81 -0.62 -1.47
CA ILE A 248 21.71 -2.06 -1.74
C ILE A 248 21.92 -2.77 -0.41
N ALA A 249 20.86 -3.35 0.14
CA ALA A 249 20.89 -4.08 1.40
C ALA A 249 20.90 -5.60 1.15
N ASN A 250 21.65 -6.34 1.96
CA ASN A 250 21.63 -7.80 1.94
C ASN A 250 20.55 -8.30 2.90
N VAL A 251 19.50 -8.92 2.35
CA VAL A 251 18.30 -9.31 3.06
C VAL A 251 18.22 -10.84 3.15
N PRO A 252 18.02 -11.43 4.34
CA PRO A 252 17.84 -12.88 4.48
C PRO A 252 16.47 -13.30 3.90
N VAL A 253 16.47 -14.38 3.10
CA VAL A 253 15.24 -14.84 2.40
C VAL A 253 14.22 -15.41 3.38
N ASN A 254 14.68 -16.16 4.40
CA ASN A 254 13.78 -16.87 5.33
C ASN A 254 13.50 -16.09 6.62
N GLY A 255 14.19 -14.97 6.85
CA GLY A 255 13.98 -14.08 8.00
C GLY A 255 14.24 -14.78 9.33
N GLY A 256 15.47 -14.88 9.69
CA GLY A 256 15.95 -15.30 11.01
C GLY A 256 17.10 -14.41 11.46
N ARG A 257 17.50 -14.53 12.73
CA ARG A 257 18.76 -13.96 13.20
C ARG A 257 19.90 -14.45 12.30
N ARG A 258 20.85 -13.58 11.95
CA ARG A 258 22.01 -13.85 11.07
C ARG A 258 22.56 -15.28 11.28
N ASN A 259 22.18 -16.17 10.37
CA ASN A 259 22.62 -17.55 10.39
C ASN A 259 23.70 -17.70 9.28
N PRO A 260 24.91 -18.23 9.54
CA PRO A 260 25.95 -18.33 8.52
C PRO A 260 25.56 -19.10 7.27
N ASN A 261 24.55 -19.98 7.36
CA ASN A 261 24.07 -20.81 6.26
C ASN A 261 22.82 -20.23 5.55
N GLU A 262 22.42 -19.00 5.86
CA GLU A 262 21.21 -18.39 5.29
C GLU A 262 21.52 -17.78 3.92
N LYS A 263 20.56 -17.93 2.98
CA LYS A 263 20.67 -17.29 1.66
C LYS A 263 20.26 -15.83 1.78
N TYR A 264 21.15 -14.94 1.37
CA TYR A 264 20.87 -13.50 1.27
C TYR A 264 20.58 -13.12 -0.18
N VAL A 265 19.68 -12.18 -0.34
CA VAL A 265 19.41 -11.51 -1.62
C VAL A 265 19.68 -10.02 -1.48
N GLN A 266 20.13 -9.40 -2.55
CA GLN A 266 20.35 -7.97 -2.60
C GLN A 266 19.04 -7.28 -2.97
N VAL A 267 18.65 -6.28 -2.19
CA VAL A 267 17.46 -5.46 -2.43
C VAL A 267 17.91 -4.00 -2.51
N ASN A 268 17.61 -3.36 -3.64
CA ASN A 268 17.87 -1.94 -3.83
C ASN A 268 16.69 -1.10 -3.31
N THR A 269 16.92 -0.28 -2.30
CA THR A 269 15.86 0.53 -1.68
C THR A 269 15.59 1.85 -2.41
N GLU A 270 16.29 2.15 -3.51
CA GLU A 270 16.16 3.41 -4.25
C GLU A 270 14.73 3.68 -4.75
N ASN A 271 14.01 2.62 -5.16
CA ASN A 271 12.65 2.72 -5.69
C ASN A 271 11.56 2.32 -4.68
N ILE A 272 11.92 1.99 -3.45
CA ILE A 272 10.95 1.76 -2.37
C ILE A 272 10.45 3.11 -1.87
N LEU A 273 9.12 3.26 -1.75
CA LEU A 273 8.51 4.43 -1.13
C LEU A 273 8.45 4.25 0.38
N PHE A 274 9.04 5.20 1.11
CA PHE A 274 8.91 5.24 2.57
C PHE A 274 7.84 6.25 2.96
N ILE A 275 6.91 5.80 3.78
CA ILE A 275 5.89 6.62 4.42
C ILE A 275 6.12 6.46 5.93
N CYS A 276 6.47 7.55 6.60
CA CYS A 276 6.69 7.56 8.04
C CYS A 276 5.46 8.12 8.74
N GLY A 277 5.04 7.56 9.85
CA GLY A 277 3.91 8.04 10.65
C GLY A 277 4.30 8.25 12.11
N GLY A 278 3.82 9.34 12.71
CA GLY A 278 4.01 9.62 14.13
C GLY A 278 2.88 10.45 14.72
N ALA A 279 2.70 10.34 16.03
CA ALA A 279 1.73 11.16 16.76
C ALA A 279 2.29 12.53 17.16
N PHE A 280 3.59 12.60 17.43
CA PHE A 280 4.33 13.80 17.81
C PHE A 280 3.70 14.58 18.96
N PRO A 281 3.44 13.97 20.13
CA PRO A 281 2.84 14.66 21.26
C PRO A 281 3.76 15.80 21.74
N GLY A 282 3.19 17.01 21.93
CA GLY A 282 3.96 18.22 22.34
C GLY A 282 4.54 19.02 21.18
N LEU A 283 4.45 18.54 19.94
CA LEU A 283 4.90 19.28 18.74
C LEU A 283 4.08 20.56 18.56
N GLU A 284 2.79 20.54 18.91
CA GLU A 284 1.89 21.69 18.88
C GLU A 284 2.38 22.83 19.77
N GLU A 285 3.01 22.53 20.92
CA GLU A 285 3.59 23.56 21.78
C GLU A 285 4.81 24.23 21.14
N ILE A 286 5.65 23.45 20.43
CA ILE A 286 6.82 23.97 19.71
C ILE A 286 6.37 24.93 18.61
N ILE A 287 5.36 24.52 17.83
CA ILE A 287 4.78 25.31 16.75
C ILE A 287 4.14 26.60 17.30
N ASN A 288 3.35 26.50 18.37
CA ASN A 288 2.70 27.65 19.00
C ASN A 288 3.73 28.65 19.55
N LYS A 289 4.82 28.17 20.14
CA LYS A 289 5.92 29.05 20.60
C LYS A 289 6.62 29.76 19.43
N ARG A 290 6.75 29.15 18.26
CA ARG A 290 7.30 29.81 17.07
C ARG A 290 6.33 30.85 16.52
N THR A 291 5.10 30.49 16.29
CA THR A 291 4.08 31.38 15.70
C THR A 291 3.73 32.56 16.63
N ALA A 292 3.79 32.39 17.96
CA ALA A 292 3.59 33.47 18.90
C ALA A 292 4.73 34.51 18.89
N LYS A 293 5.99 34.08 18.66
CA LYS A 293 7.13 35.00 18.54
C LYS A 293 7.04 35.85 17.27
N ASP A 294 6.58 35.28 16.17
CA ASP A 294 6.45 35.97 14.88
C ASP A 294 5.36 37.07 14.93
N THR A 295 4.34 36.90 15.77
CA THR A 295 3.26 37.91 15.96
C THR A 295 3.60 38.98 16.98
N SER A 296 4.65 38.84 17.78
CA SER A 296 5.00 39.78 18.86
C SER A 296 5.98 40.91 18.48
N ILE A 297 6.47 40.94 17.23
CA ILE A 297 7.42 41.96 16.75
C ILE A 297 6.67 43.02 15.94
N GLY A 298 6.14 44.03 16.64
CA GLY A 298 5.56 45.23 16.02
C GLY A 298 4.75 46.08 17.02
N PHE A 299 4.91 47.42 16.95
CA PHE A 299 4.06 48.37 17.67
C PHE A 299 2.64 48.29 17.13
N GLY A 300 1.73 47.63 17.85
CA GLY A 300 0.34 47.44 17.45
C GLY A 300 -0.11 45.97 17.26
N ALA A 301 0.70 44.99 17.68
CA ALA A 301 0.31 43.59 17.65
C ALA A 301 -0.92 43.37 18.56
N ASN A 302 -2.06 43.09 17.96
CA ASN A 302 -3.23 42.59 18.66
C ASN A 302 -2.84 41.25 19.30
N VAL A 303 -2.61 41.27 20.60
CA VAL A 303 -2.52 40.06 21.42
C VAL A 303 -3.95 39.51 21.50
N ASP A 304 -4.34 38.70 20.53
CA ASP A 304 -5.50 37.84 20.67
C ASP A 304 -5.19 36.82 21.80
N LYS A 305 -5.33 37.32 23.01
CA LYS A 305 -5.38 36.49 24.20
C LYS A 305 -6.69 35.74 24.15
N GLY A 306 -6.67 34.47 23.69
CA GLY A 306 -7.76 33.64 24.11
C GLY A 306 -8.38 32.60 23.18
N LYS A 307 -7.81 32.29 22.05
CA LYS A 307 -8.20 31.02 21.40
C LYS A 307 -6.98 30.12 21.33
N GLU A 308 -6.92 29.12 22.20
CA GLU A 308 -6.03 27.98 21.97
C GLU A 308 -6.36 27.44 20.60
N LYS A 309 -5.40 27.55 19.65
CA LYS A 309 -5.54 26.93 18.33
C LYS A 309 -5.78 25.45 18.55
N SER A 310 -6.69 24.86 17.79
CA SER A 310 -6.87 23.42 17.84
C SER A 310 -5.54 22.72 17.50
N ILE A 311 -5.32 21.53 18.05
CA ILE A 311 -4.11 20.72 17.75
C ILE A 311 -3.96 20.57 16.23
N SER A 312 -5.04 20.35 15.52
CA SER A 312 -5.06 20.23 14.06
C SER A 312 -4.60 21.50 13.34
N GLU A 313 -5.04 22.70 13.81
CA GLU A 313 -4.59 23.98 13.25
C GLU A 313 -3.10 24.22 13.52
N ALA A 314 -2.61 23.89 14.70
CA ALA A 314 -1.19 23.99 15.01
C ALA A 314 -0.37 23.05 14.10
N LEU A 315 -0.73 21.77 14.02
CA LEU A 315 -0.01 20.78 13.21
C LEU A 315 -0.05 21.10 11.69
N SER A 316 -1.06 21.83 11.22
CA SER A 316 -1.10 22.29 9.82
C SER A 316 0.00 23.30 9.46
N GLN A 317 0.60 23.95 10.46
CA GLN A 317 1.66 24.95 10.32
C GLN A 317 3.05 24.41 10.65
N VAL A 318 3.21 23.07 10.66
CA VAL A 318 4.49 22.43 10.97
C VAL A 318 5.55 22.76 9.93
N GLU A 319 6.74 23.09 10.39
CA GLU A 319 7.93 23.32 9.59
C GLU A 319 9.04 22.33 9.94
N THR A 320 10.04 22.23 9.07
CA THR A 320 11.19 21.34 9.27
C THR A 320 11.93 21.63 10.58
N ASP A 321 12.08 22.90 10.92
CA ASP A 321 12.77 23.34 12.15
C ASP A 321 12.02 22.91 13.43
N ASP A 322 10.71 22.79 13.38
CA ASP A 322 9.91 22.31 14.50
C ASP A 322 10.21 20.83 14.78
N LEU A 323 10.36 20.03 13.72
CA LEU A 323 10.69 18.60 13.81
C LEU A 323 12.13 18.39 14.30
N VAL A 324 13.07 19.26 13.92
CA VAL A 324 14.44 19.26 14.48
C VAL A 324 14.41 19.56 15.98
N LYS A 325 13.64 20.58 16.40
CA LYS A 325 13.48 20.92 17.82
C LYS A 325 12.79 19.81 18.60
N TYR A 326 11.93 19.04 17.94
CA TYR A 326 11.29 17.87 18.54
C TYR A 326 12.26 16.71 18.80
N GLY A 327 13.35 16.61 18.00
CA GLY A 327 14.42 15.61 18.19
C GLY A 327 14.68 14.69 17.01
N LEU A 328 14.08 14.95 15.85
CA LEU A 328 14.48 14.27 14.62
C LEU A 328 15.77 14.90 14.05
N ILE A 329 16.65 14.05 13.50
CA ILE A 329 17.88 14.55 12.86
C ILE A 329 17.55 15.27 11.54
N PRO A 330 18.23 16.39 11.23
CA PRO A 330 17.97 17.17 10.01
C PRO A 330 18.08 16.33 8.73
N GLU A 331 18.99 15.37 8.71
CA GLU A 331 19.25 14.49 7.57
C GLU A 331 18.04 13.63 7.22
N ILE A 332 17.36 13.05 8.23
CA ILE A 332 16.16 12.22 7.99
C ILE A 332 14.99 13.08 7.53
N ILE A 333 14.83 14.28 8.10
CA ILE A 333 13.79 15.24 7.69
C ILE A 333 14.00 15.65 6.24
N GLY A 334 15.25 15.92 5.84
CA GLY A 334 15.60 16.24 4.46
C GLY A 334 15.27 15.13 3.45
N ARG A 335 15.11 13.87 3.91
CA ARG A 335 14.68 12.73 3.08
C ARG A 335 13.18 12.46 3.14
N LEU A 336 12.44 13.22 3.91
CA LEU A 336 10.97 13.17 4.05
C LEU A 336 10.36 14.52 3.61
N PRO A 337 10.53 14.92 2.33
CA PRO A 337 10.18 16.26 1.87
C PRO A 337 8.68 16.55 1.85
N VAL A 338 7.83 15.52 1.93
CA VAL A 338 6.38 15.67 1.92
C VAL A 338 5.87 15.48 3.34
N ILE A 339 5.65 16.58 4.04
CA ILE A 339 5.08 16.60 5.39
C ILE A 339 3.57 16.78 5.26
N VAL A 340 2.81 15.91 5.91
CA VAL A 340 1.35 15.86 5.83
C VAL A 340 0.77 15.76 7.23
N SER A 341 -0.03 16.74 7.62
CA SER A 341 -0.77 16.72 8.88
C SER A 341 -2.15 16.06 8.69
N LEU A 342 -2.54 15.25 9.66
CA LEU A 342 -3.89 14.68 9.76
C LEU A 342 -4.62 15.36 10.92
N ASN A 343 -5.88 15.67 10.68
CA ASN A 343 -6.75 16.30 11.67
C ASN A 343 -7.23 15.29 12.71
N GLU A 344 -7.57 15.79 13.88
CA GLU A 344 -8.34 15.07 14.86
C GLU A 344 -9.74 14.78 14.30
N LEU A 345 -10.28 13.60 14.63
CA LEU A 345 -11.61 13.19 14.17
C LEU A 345 -12.67 13.68 15.15
N ASP A 346 -13.62 14.44 14.67
CA ASP A 346 -14.78 14.90 15.45
C ASP A 346 -15.88 13.84 15.55
N GLU A 347 -16.98 14.16 16.24
CA GLU A 347 -18.11 13.25 16.43
C GLU A 347 -18.76 12.86 15.09
N GLU A 348 -18.90 13.84 14.16
CA GLU A 348 -19.51 13.59 12.86
C GLU A 348 -18.65 12.67 12.00
N ALA A 349 -17.31 12.90 11.99
CA ALA A 349 -16.35 12.03 11.31
C ALA A 349 -16.40 10.60 11.85
N MET A 350 -16.49 10.45 13.19
CA MET A 350 -16.57 9.12 13.82
C MET A 350 -17.85 8.36 13.41
N VAL A 351 -19.00 9.04 13.35
CA VAL A 351 -20.26 8.45 12.87
C VAL A 351 -20.14 8.06 11.40
N LYS A 352 -19.54 8.91 10.56
CA LYS A 352 -19.30 8.57 9.15
C LYS A 352 -18.36 7.37 9.01
N ILE A 353 -17.31 7.26 9.82
CA ILE A 353 -16.39 6.11 9.82
C ILE A 353 -17.13 4.80 10.16
N LEU A 354 -18.13 4.86 11.04
CA LEU A 354 -18.94 3.69 11.37
C LEU A 354 -19.82 3.23 10.21
N THR A 355 -20.27 4.13 9.33
CA THR A 355 -21.38 3.87 8.39
C THR A 355 -21.03 3.99 6.90
N GLU A 356 -20.17 4.94 6.49
CA GLU A 356 -19.97 5.27 5.08
C GLU A 356 -18.93 4.43 4.34
N PRO A 357 -17.75 4.08 4.93
CA PRO A 357 -16.75 3.32 4.22
C PRO A 357 -17.27 1.97 3.74
N LYS A 358 -16.77 1.51 2.59
CA LYS A 358 -17.18 0.23 2.00
C LYS A 358 -17.06 -0.93 2.99
N ASP A 359 -15.98 -0.94 3.77
CA ASP A 359 -15.69 -1.98 4.76
C ASP A 359 -15.91 -1.41 6.19
N CYS A 360 -16.95 -0.56 6.39
CA CYS A 360 -17.21 0.05 7.68
C CYS A 360 -17.56 -0.99 8.76
N ILE A 361 -17.30 -0.64 10.02
CA ILE A 361 -17.45 -1.57 11.14
C ILE A 361 -18.91 -2.05 11.25
N VAL A 362 -19.87 -1.16 11.10
CA VAL A 362 -21.31 -1.49 11.14
C VAL A 362 -21.66 -2.55 10.09
N ASN A 363 -21.19 -2.39 8.85
CA ASN A 363 -21.47 -3.36 7.79
C ASN A 363 -20.81 -4.73 8.06
N GLN A 364 -19.60 -4.76 8.65
CA GLN A 364 -18.97 -6.01 9.05
C GLN A 364 -19.82 -6.80 10.05
N TYR A 365 -20.36 -6.12 11.08
CA TYR A 365 -21.22 -6.78 12.07
C TYR A 365 -22.59 -7.14 11.51
N LYS A 366 -23.16 -6.33 10.61
CA LYS A 366 -24.39 -6.70 9.89
C LYS A 366 -24.23 -8.00 9.10
N GLU A 367 -23.09 -8.21 8.43
CA GLU A 367 -22.83 -9.46 7.72
C GLU A 367 -22.62 -10.66 8.66
N PHE A 368 -22.03 -10.47 9.87
CA PHE A 368 -21.94 -11.53 10.86
C PHE A 368 -23.34 -11.96 11.35
N PHE A 369 -24.18 -11.02 11.78
CA PHE A 369 -25.54 -11.33 12.23
C PHE A 369 -26.41 -11.91 11.13
N LYS A 370 -26.25 -11.44 9.90
CA LYS A 370 -26.95 -11.97 8.73
C LYS A 370 -26.58 -13.43 8.43
N TYR A 371 -25.34 -13.85 8.71
CA TYR A 371 -24.93 -15.24 8.60
C TYR A 371 -25.75 -16.15 9.55
N ASP A 372 -26.11 -15.65 10.72
CA ASP A 372 -26.94 -16.33 11.71
C ASP A 372 -28.46 -16.12 11.44
N GLY A 373 -28.80 -15.47 10.32
CA GLY A 373 -30.20 -15.21 9.93
C GLY A 373 -30.87 -14.04 10.65
N ILE A 374 -30.09 -13.20 11.35
CA ILE A 374 -30.57 -12.07 12.17
C ILE A 374 -30.26 -10.75 11.45
N GLU A 375 -31.23 -9.85 11.38
CA GLU A 375 -31.02 -8.49 10.88
C GLU A 375 -30.51 -7.57 11.98
N LEU A 376 -29.30 -6.99 11.83
CA LEU A 376 -28.72 -6.03 12.78
C LEU A 376 -28.97 -4.60 12.34
N GLU A 377 -29.54 -3.77 13.20
CA GLU A 377 -29.76 -2.35 12.98
C GLU A 377 -29.19 -1.49 14.10
N PHE A 378 -28.81 -0.27 13.74
CA PHE A 378 -28.37 0.75 14.69
C PHE A 378 -29.22 2.00 14.52
N THR A 379 -29.73 2.53 15.62
CA THR A 379 -30.35 3.84 15.59
C THR A 379 -29.32 4.95 15.45
N PRO A 380 -29.66 6.09 14.83
CA PRO A 380 -28.74 7.22 14.68
C PRO A 380 -28.19 7.71 16.03
N ASP A 381 -29.00 7.65 17.09
CA ASP A 381 -28.58 8.05 18.44
C ASP A 381 -27.57 7.08 19.04
N ALA A 382 -27.71 5.76 18.80
CA ALA A 382 -26.73 4.77 19.22
C ALA A 382 -25.36 5.01 18.58
N LEU A 383 -25.33 5.32 17.28
CA LEU A 383 -24.08 5.64 16.56
C LEU A 383 -23.39 6.88 17.13
N LYS A 384 -24.18 7.92 17.45
CA LYS A 384 -23.64 9.13 18.12
C LYS A 384 -23.09 8.82 19.50
N ASP A 385 -23.77 8.00 20.28
CA ASP A 385 -23.31 7.63 21.64
C ASP A 385 -21.99 6.84 21.56
N ILE A 386 -21.85 5.93 20.58
CA ILE A 386 -20.60 5.19 20.32
C ILE A 386 -19.48 6.19 19.95
N ALA A 387 -19.74 7.16 19.07
CA ALA A 387 -18.79 8.18 18.67
C ALA A 387 -18.34 9.03 19.88
N LYS A 388 -19.28 9.52 20.69
CA LYS A 388 -18.99 10.30 21.92
C LYS A 388 -18.16 9.53 22.93
N GLU A 389 -18.50 8.27 23.17
CA GLU A 389 -17.74 7.43 24.11
C GLU A 389 -16.32 7.17 23.60
N THR A 390 -16.15 7.03 22.27
CA THR A 390 -14.83 6.88 21.63
C THR A 390 -13.95 8.12 21.82
N ILE A 391 -14.52 9.30 21.60
CA ILE A 391 -13.82 10.58 21.81
C ILE A 391 -13.44 10.74 23.28
N LYS A 392 -14.34 10.45 24.19
CA LYS A 392 -14.11 10.51 25.64
C LYS A 392 -12.95 9.61 26.09
N ARG A 393 -12.81 8.42 25.46
CA ARG A 393 -11.68 7.51 25.72
C ARG A 393 -10.36 7.95 25.06
N LYS A 394 -10.32 8.98 24.23
CA LYS A 394 -9.15 9.48 23.51
C LYS A 394 -8.41 8.40 22.69
N THR A 395 -9.14 7.40 22.21
CA THR A 395 -8.54 6.26 21.47
C THR A 395 -8.56 6.45 19.95
N GLY A 396 -9.18 7.53 19.48
CA GLY A 396 -9.43 7.79 18.06
C GLY A 396 -10.30 6.68 17.44
N ALA A 397 -10.34 6.58 16.13
CA ALA A 397 -11.18 5.60 15.43
C ALA A 397 -10.89 4.13 15.81
N ARG A 398 -9.72 3.83 16.36
CA ARG A 398 -9.39 2.46 16.84
C ARG A 398 -10.33 1.99 17.96
N GLY A 399 -10.84 2.92 18.78
CA GLY A 399 -11.75 2.61 19.88
C GLY A 399 -13.17 2.21 19.47
N LEU A 400 -13.60 2.58 18.26
CA LEU A 400 -14.96 2.33 17.77
C LEU A 400 -15.31 0.84 17.78
N ARG A 401 -14.41 -0.02 17.30
CA ARG A 401 -14.62 -1.47 17.28
C ARG A 401 -14.82 -2.03 18.68
N GLY A 402 -13.94 -1.69 19.63
CA GLY A 402 -14.02 -2.24 20.99
C GLY A 402 -15.28 -1.81 21.74
N ILE A 403 -15.77 -0.58 21.50
CA ILE A 403 -17.04 -0.13 22.09
C ILE A 403 -18.21 -0.90 21.49
N LEU A 404 -18.24 -1.05 20.17
CA LEU A 404 -19.29 -1.76 19.46
C LEU A 404 -19.32 -3.24 19.84
N GLU A 405 -18.16 -3.90 19.94
CA GLU A 405 -18.03 -5.28 20.43
C GLU A 405 -18.54 -5.42 21.87
N GLY A 406 -18.24 -4.44 22.73
CA GLY A 406 -18.77 -4.43 24.10
C GLY A 406 -20.29 -4.38 24.15
N ILE A 407 -20.92 -3.60 23.27
CA ILE A 407 -22.38 -3.49 23.17
C ILE A 407 -23.01 -4.79 22.64
N LEU A 408 -22.41 -5.38 21.61
CA LEU A 408 -22.95 -6.56 20.93
C LEU A 408 -22.58 -7.89 21.59
N LYS A 409 -21.68 -7.89 22.58
CA LYS A 409 -21.11 -9.09 23.18
C LYS A 409 -22.16 -10.12 23.58
N ASP A 410 -23.14 -9.70 24.37
CA ASP A 410 -24.20 -10.61 24.90
C ASP A 410 -25.10 -11.13 23.78
N SER A 411 -25.38 -10.29 22.79
CA SER A 411 -26.16 -10.67 21.61
C SER A 411 -25.41 -11.68 20.73
N MET A 412 -24.12 -11.45 20.46
CA MET A 412 -23.30 -12.39 19.69
C MET A 412 -23.10 -13.73 20.40
N PHE A 413 -23.20 -13.76 21.73
CA PHE A 413 -23.07 -15.00 22.50
C PHE A 413 -24.38 -15.80 22.55
N ASN A 414 -25.51 -15.15 22.73
CA ASN A 414 -26.79 -15.83 23.01
C ASN A 414 -27.62 -16.06 21.73
N LEU A 415 -27.70 -15.09 20.83
CA LEU A 415 -28.64 -15.11 19.72
C LEU A 415 -28.38 -16.21 18.65
N PRO A 416 -27.17 -16.69 18.40
CA PRO A 416 -26.92 -17.76 17.42
C PRO A 416 -27.65 -19.09 17.79
N ASP A 417 -27.96 -19.33 19.07
CA ASP A 417 -28.64 -20.52 19.52
C ASP A 417 -30.20 -20.38 19.50
N GLU A 418 -30.70 -19.19 19.08
CA GLU A 418 -32.13 -18.86 19.09
C GLU A 418 -32.69 -18.76 17.66
N ASP A 419 -33.48 -19.73 17.21
CA ASP A 419 -34.07 -19.79 15.86
C ASP A 419 -35.23 -18.80 15.62
N ASP A 420 -35.80 -18.24 16.68
CA ASP A 420 -36.97 -17.36 16.63
C ASP A 420 -36.63 -15.86 16.51
N VAL A 421 -35.37 -15.52 16.50
CA VAL A 421 -34.92 -14.11 16.36
C VAL A 421 -34.99 -13.66 14.92
N GLU A 422 -35.63 -12.51 14.70
CA GLU A 422 -35.72 -11.87 13.40
C GLU A 422 -34.74 -10.71 13.28
N LYS A 423 -34.68 -9.85 14.31
CA LYS A 423 -33.96 -8.59 14.26
C LYS A 423 -33.36 -8.22 15.62
N CYS A 424 -32.17 -7.60 15.55
CA CYS A 424 -31.45 -7.05 16.68
C CYS A 424 -31.25 -5.55 16.47
N ILE A 425 -31.76 -4.70 17.33
CA ILE A 425 -31.70 -3.24 17.19
C ILE A 425 -30.93 -2.66 18.35
N VAL A 426 -29.84 -1.95 18.01
CA VAL A 426 -29.03 -1.21 18.97
C VAL A 426 -29.60 0.20 19.12
N GLU A 427 -30.09 0.50 20.31
CA GLU A 427 -30.72 1.75 20.68
C GLU A 427 -29.77 2.66 21.49
N LYS A 428 -30.21 3.90 21.74
CA LYS A 428 -29.52 4.88 22.56
C LYS A 428 -29.04 4.29 23.89
N GLY A 429 -27.81 4.65 24.28
CA GLY A 429 -27.18 4.15 25.51
C GLY A 429 -26.65 2.71 25.41
N GLY A 430 -26.52 2.14 24.19
CA GLY A 430 -26.04 0.79 23.99
C GLY A 430 -27.02 -0.31 24.39
N LYS A 431 -28.29 0.01 24.55
CA LYS A 431 -29.34 -1.01 24.80
C LYS A 431 -29.58 -1.78 23.51
N VAL A 432 -29.65 -3.11 23.66
CA VAL A 432 -29.94 -4.00 22.54
C VAL A 432 -31.39 -4.52 22.72
N ASN A 433 -32.21 -4.27 21.70
CA ASN A 433 -33.60 -4.74 21.64
C ASN A 433 -33.66 -5.86 20.59
N VAL A 434 -34.17 -7.03 21.02
CA VAL A 434 -34.31 -8.22 20.20
C VAL A 434 -35.78 -8.40 19.79
N VAL A 435 -36.01 -8.37 18.47
CA VAL A 435 -37.32 -8.62 17.88
C VAL A 435 -37.38 -10.07 17.46
N ARG A 436 -38.45 -10.78 17.93
CA ARG A 436 -38.67 -12.20 17.62
C ARG A 436 -39.74 -12.36 16.55
N LYS A 437 -39.59 -13.39 15.73
CA LYS A 437 -40.59 -13.78 14.72
C LYS A 437 -41.96 -14.01 15.42
N GLN A 438 -43.02 -13.42 14.90
CA GLN A 438 -44.35 -13.74 15.39
C GLN A 438 -44.64 -15.20 15.07
N ALA A 439 -44.96 -16.02 16.09
CA ALA A 439 -45.45 -17.37 15.88
C ALA A 439 -46.70 -17.28 14.99
N GLU A 440 -46.63 -17.80 13.76
CA GLU A 440 -47.84 -18.01 12.98
C GLU A 440 -48.80 -18.87 13.83
N LYS A 441 -49.88 -18.24 14.30
CA LYS A 441 -50.99 -18.99 14.86
C LYS A 441 -51.49 -19.89 13.73
N SER A 442 -51.09 -21.15 13.75
CA SER A 442 -51.71 -22.20 12.96
C SER A 442 -53.18 -22.20 13.36
N ALA A 443 -54.03 -21.56 12.55
CA ALA A 443 -55.45 -21.73 12.60
C ALA A 443 -55.71 -23.17 12.18
N GLY A 444 -55.94 -24.04 13.18
CA GLY A 444 -56.47 -25.39 12.99
C GLY A 444 -57.94 -25.37 12.65
#